data_d9d0c1d6bdebed59a8b7d162a5ee373c
#
_entry.id   d9d0c1d6bdebed59a8b7d162a5ee373c
#
_cell.length_a   1.000
_cell.length_b   1.000
_cell.length_c   1.000
_cell.angle_alpha   90.00
_cell.angle_beta   90.00
_cell.angle_gamma   90.00
#
_symmetry.space_group_name_H-M   'P 1'
#
loop_
_entity.id
_entity.type
_entity.pdbx_description
1 polymer ?
#
loop_
_entity_poly.entity_id
_entity_poly.type
_entity_poly.pdbx_seq_one_letter_code
_entity_poly.pdbx_strand_id
1 'polypeptide(L)'
;MESVCFTPEYIRDYIISQLKENAHFLFNELDLQMFVARSLEGKFKNGYRVHLEYRLPKKWNKDFDKEYERWGETPYFDIVLERIGENPGFIAIELKFKLKEVRLNKGVNFTRFGESPSYNTEGKDKITLVTNQSAEDEGRYDFWKDVKRIELLTNHFSKIEGGVALLLTNQKSYISNNSENKCTKFNLTTESKTGFLHWDYNKSRICISQGNCGDCDCKKKPCGEKVKEKLAKYEGDWGSEWNHWKRPNFSLDGTYEGKWYEDIKLKVDQEGCQVVNFYCYSVLIPSYSNNA
;
A
#
# COMPACT_ATOMS: atom_id res chain seq x y z
N MET A 1 32.83 -6.09 -13.54
CA MET A 1 31.85 -5.24 -12.81
C MET A 1 31.14 -6.15 -11.84
N GLU A 2 31.35 -5.96 -10.54
CA GLU A 2 30.58 -6.68 -9.54
C GLU A 2 29.12 -6.31 -9.73
N SER A 3 28.26 -7.30 -9.91
CA SER A 3 26.83 -7.09 -9.98
C SER A 3 26.37 -6.67 -8.58
N VAL A 4 26.10 -5.39 -8.38
CA VAL A 4 25.53 -4.91 -7.14
C VAL A 4 24.11 -5.53 -7.04
N CYS A 5 23.99 -6.53 -6.20
CA CYS A 5 22.70 -7.14 -5.89
C CYS A 5 21.97 -6.19 -4.94
N PHE A 6 20.93 -5.54 -5.42
CA PHE A 6 20.15 -4.63 -4.60
C PHE A 6 19.11 -5.43 -3.81
N THR A 7 19.14 -5.27 -2.50
CA THR A 7 18.13 -5.88 -1.61
C THR A 7 16.85 -5.06 -1.61
N PRO A 8 15.70 -5.66 -1.25
CA PRO A 8 14.46 -4.91 -1.03
C PRO A 8 14.64 -3.72 -0.08
N GLU A 9 15.50 -3.86 0.93
CA GLU A 9 15.83 -2.81 1.87
C GLU A 9 16.50 -1.61 1.20
N TYR A 10 17.53 -1.87 0.38
CA TYR A 10 18.20 -0.80 -0.37
C TYR A 10 17.23 -0.06 -1.30
N ILE A 11 16.34 -0.79 -1.97
CA ILE A 11 15.32 -0.22 -2.87
C ILE A 11 14.35 0.64 -2.07
N ARG A 12 13.85 0.15 -0.94
CA ARG A 12 12.99 0.94 -0.04
C ARG A 12 13.66 2.25 0.36
N ASP A 13 14.88 2.18 0.85
CA ASP A 13 15.60 3.35 1.37
C ASP A 13 15.88 4.36 0.25
N TYR A 14 16.19 3.88 -0.94
CA TYR A 14 16.32 4.72 -2.12
C TYR A 14 15.00 5.42 -2.48
N ILE A 15 13.88 4.70 -2.53
CA ILE A 15 12.56 5.30 -2.79
C ILE A 15 12.25 6.40 -1.76
N ILE A 16 12.49 6.12 -0.47
CA ILE A 16 12.24 7.08 0.60
C ILE A 16 13.13 8.34 0.44
N SER A 17 14.41 8.18 0.07
CA SER A 17 15.28 9.34 -0.18
C SER A 17 14.75 10.18 -1.36
N GLN A 18 14.32 9.53 -2.44
CA GLN A 18 13.76 10.24 -3.59
C GLN A 18 12.48 10.99 -3.25
N LEU A 19 11.59 10.39 -2.45
CA LEU A 19 10.38 11.06 -1.96
C LEU A 19 10.71 12.31 -1.12
N LYS A 20 11.76 12.27 -0.32
CA LYS A 20 12.18 13.40 0.52
C LYS A 20 12.84 14.54 -0.28
N GLU A 21 13.62 14.19 -1.28
CA GLU A 21 14.51 15.13 -1.96
C GLU A 21 13.94 15.68 -3.26
N ASN A 22 13.23 14.83 -4.02
CA ASN A 22 12.94 15.10 -5.42
C ASN A 22 11.45 15.06 -5.79
N ALA A 23 10.56 14.62 -4.87
CA ALA A 23 9.16 14.52 -5.21
C ALA A 23 8.46 15.88 -5.20
N HIS A 24 7.70 16.14 -6.26
CA HIS A 24 6.69 17.19 -6.30
C HIS A 24 5.37 16.66 -5.72
N PHE A 25 4.39 17.55 -5.57
CA PHE A 25 3.07 17.14 -5.08
C PHE A 25 2.46 16.05 -5.98
N LEU A 26 2.06 14.96 -5.37
CA LEU A 26 1.43 13.82 -6.01
C LEU A 26 -0.07 13.88 -5.76
N PHE A 27 -0.88 13.60 -6.78
CA PHE A 27 -2.33 13.74 -6.73
C PHE A 27 -3.06 12.41 -6.51
N ASN A 28 -2.42 11.30 -6.89
CA ASN A 28 -3.01 9.97 -6.84
C ASN A 28 -1.94 8.87 -6.80
N GLU A 29 -2.38 7.63 -6.70
CA GLU A 29 -1.51 6.45 -6.64
C GLU A 29 -0.69 6.26 -7.93
N LEU A 30 -1.27 6.60 -9.08
CA LEU A 30 -0.55 6.52 -10.37
C LEU A 30 0.59 7.54 -10.46
N ASP A 31 0.41 8.76 -9.94
CA ASP A 31 1.51 9.75 -9.87
C ASP A 31 2.66 9.21 -9.00
N LEU A 32 2.33 8.58 -7.86
CA LEU A 32 3.33 7.93 -7.00
C LEU A 32 4.04 6.79 -7.73
N GLN A 33 3.29 5.91 -8.39
CA GLN A 33 3.83 4.79 -9.15
C GLN A 33 4.78 5.27 -10.25
N MET A 34 4.38 6.27 -11.02
CA MET A 34 5.21 6.86 -12.08
C MET A 34 6.47 7.55 -11.52
N PHE A 35 6.35 8.25 -10.41
CA PHE A 35 7.49 8.88 -9.75
C PHE A 35 8.51 7.83 -9.29
N VAL A 36 8.04 6.79 -8.60
CA VAL A 36 8.90 5.69 -8.11
C VAL A 36 9.55 4.97 -9.27
N ALA A 37 8.78 4.59 -10.31
CA ALA A 37 9.29 3.87 -11.46
C ALA A 37 10.40 4.65 -12.18
N ARG A 38 10.20 5.94 -12.46
CA ARG A 38 11.22 6.79 -13.10
C ARG A 38 12.48 6.94 -12.25
N SER A 39 12.31 7.06 -10.93
CA SER A 39 13.44 7.14 -10.00
C SER A 39 14.28 5.86 -10.03
N LEU A 40 13.61 4.70 -9.99
CA LEU A 40 14.25 3.39 -10.08
C LEU A 40 14.93 3.17 -11.43
N GLU A 41 14.25 3.51 -12.54
CA GLU A 41 14.78 3.40 -13.89
C GLU A 41 16.04 4.24 -14.05
N GLY A 42 16.02 5.49 -13.59
CA GLY A 42 17.19 6.36 -13.62
C GLY A 42 18.39 5.81 -12.85
N LYS A 43 18.16 5.21 -11.68
CA LYS A 43 19.20 4.66 -10.82
C LYS A 43 19.73 3.32 -11.28
N PHE A 44 18.85 2.42 -11.73
CA PHE A 44 19.16 1.00 -11.90
C PHE A 44 19.21 0.54 -13.37
N LYS A 45 19.10 1.44 -14.34
CA LYS A 45 19.04 1.16 -15.79
C LYS A 45 20.06 0.16 -16.33
N ASN A 46 21.22 0.05 -15.73
CA ASN A 46 22.29 -0.84 -16.18
C ASN A 46 22.22 -2.25 -15.57
N GLY A 47 21.35 -2.47 -14.58
CA GLY A 47 21.28 -3.76 -13.88
C GLY A 47 19.86 -4.30 -13.74
N TYR A 48 18.86 -3.45 -13.96
CA TYR A 48 17.45 -3.83 -13.79
C TYR A 48 16.57 -3.24 -14.90
N ARG A 49 15.49 -3.96 -15.21
CA ARG A 49 14.32 -3.44 -15.94
C ARG A 49 13.22 -3.14 -14.95
N VAL A 50 12.51 -2.04 -15.18
CA VAL A 50 11.35 -1.64 -14.40
C VAL A 50 10.09 -1.99 -15.19
N HIS A 51 9.23 -2.79 -14.59
CA HIS A 51 7.93 -3.15 -15.16
C HIS A 51 6.83 -2.52 -14.32
N LEU A 52 5.87 -1.87 -14.98
CA LEU A 52 4.67 -1.31 -14.35
C LEU A 52 3.50 -2.25 -14.57
N GLU A 53 2.58 -2.31 -13.59
CA GLU A 53 1.36 -3.13 -13.67
C GLU A 53 1.67 -4.57 -14.13
N TYR A 54 2.70 -5.16 -13.50
CA TYR A 54 3.20 -6.48 -13.92
C TYR A 54 2.19 -7.56 -13.60
N ARG A 55 1.60 -8.14 -14.64
CA ARG A 55 0.59 -9.19 -14.51
C ARG A 55 1.23 -10.57 -14.54
N LEU A 56 0.85 -11.39 -13.59
CA LEU A 56 1.20 -12.82 -13.61
C LEU A 56 0.24 -13.57 -14.53
N PRO A 57 0.74 -14.45 -15.42
CA PRO A 57 -0.11 -15.29 -16.24
C PRO A 57 -0.96 -16.22 -15.38
N LYS A 58 -2.25 -16.32 -15.69
CA LYS A 58 -3.13 -17.30 -15.04
C LYS A 58 -2.63 -18.73 -15.30
N LYS A 59 -2.82 -19.61 -14.31
CA LYS A 59 -2.42 -21.02 -14.34
C LYS A 59 -0.90 -21.25 -14.36
N TRP A 60 -0.14 -20.27 -13.97
CA TRP A 60 1.31 -20.40 -13.86
C TRP A 60 1.71 -21.26 -12.65
N ASN A 61 1.06 -21.03 -11.51
CA ASN A 61 1.22 -21.82 -10.29
C ASN A 61 -0.16 -22.04 -9.67
N LYS A 62 -0.60 -23.32 -9.59
CA LYS A 62 -1.95 -23.67 -9.12
C LYS A 62 -2.19 -23.30 -7.65
N ASP A 63 -1.18 -23.43 -6.81
CA ASP A 63 -1.31 -23.14 -5.38
C ASP A 63 -1.37 -21.64 -5.15
N PHE A 64 -0.53 -20.87 -5.84
CA PHE A 64 -0.61 -19.42 -5.85
C PHE A 64 -1.97 -18.94 -6.36
N ASP A 65 -2.43 -19.43 -7.51
CA ASP A 65 -3.72 -19.07 -8.09
C ASP A 65 -4.86 -19.32 -7.12
N LYS A 66 -4.90 -20.52 -6.47
CA LYS A 66 -5.91 -20.90 -5.48
C LYS A 66 -5.94 -19.95 -4.28
N GLU A 67 -4.78 -19.57 -3.76
CA GLU A 67 -4.71 -18.64 -2.65
C GLU A 67 -5.09 -17.21 -3.08
N TYR A 68 -4.75 -16.82 -4.30
CA TYR A 68 -5.03 -15.50 -4.85
C TYR A 68 -6.49 -15.32 -5.28
N GLU A 69 -7.16 -16.38 -5.74
CA GLU A 69 -8.57 -16.37 -6.17
C GLU A 69 -9.54 -15.80 -5.13
N ARG A 70 -9.19 -15.87 -3.85
CA ARG A 70 -10.00 -15.29 -2.77
C ARG A 70 -10.30 -13.80 -2.94
N TRP A 71 -9.45 -13.06 -3.64
CA TRP A 71 -9.67 -11.65 -3.92
C TRP A 71 -10.43 -11.39 -5.21
N GLY A 72 -10.67 -12.42 -6.05
CA GLY A 72 -11.41 -12.31 -7.31
C GLY A 72 -10.71 -11.45 -8.37
N GLU A 73 -9.44 -11.15 -8.18
CA GLU A 73 -8.65 -10.27 -9.03
C GLU A 73 -7.65 -11.07 -9.87
N THR A 74 -7.19 -10.49 -10.98
CA THR A 74 -6.02 -11.00 -11.67
C THR A 74 -4.78 -10.50 -10.93
N PRO A 75 -3.80 -11.37 -10.59
CA PRO A 75 -2.61 -10.93 -9.90
C PRO A 75 -1.80 -9.96 -10.76
N TYR A 76 -1.62 -8.77 -10.28
CA TYR A 76 -0.69 -7.77 -10.83
C TYR A 76 0.01 -7.05 -9.68
N PHE A 77 1.18 -6.52 -9.95
CA PHE A 77 2.00 -5.78 -9.00
C PHE A 77 2.30 -4.41 -9.58
N ASP A 78 2.22 -3.38 -8.76
CA ASP A 78 2.39 -1.99 -9.21
C ASP A 78 3.71 -1.80 -9.94
N ILE A 79 4.82 -2.30 -9.36
CA ILE A 79 6.14 -2.26 -9.96
C ILE A 79 6.85 -3.59 -9.70
N VAL A 80 7.51 -4.11 -10.72
CA VAL A 80 8.45 -5.22 -10.58
C VAL A 80 9.80 -4.82 -11.17
N LEU A 81 10.84 -5.01 -10.37
CA LEU A 81 12.22 -4.88 -10.84
C LEU A 81 12.73 -6.25 -11.26
N GLU A 82 13.12 -6.39 -12.53
CA GLU A 82 13.76 -7.57 -13.07
C GLU A 82 15.26 -7.35 -13.19
N ARG A 83 16.05 -8.16 -12.51
CA ARG A 83 17.51 -8.12 -12.64
C ARG A 83 17.94 -8.63 -14.01
N ILE A 84 18.75 -7.83 -14.71
CA ILE A 84 19.31 -8.19 -16.04
C ILE A 84 20.49 -9.14 -15.84
N GLY A 85 20.52 -10.25 -16.58
CA GLY A 85 21.65 -11.20 -16.57
C GLY A 85 21.19 -12.63 -16.77
N GLU A 86 22.15 -13.57 -16.64
CA GLU A 86 21.90 -15.01 -16.86
C GLU A 86 20.97 -15.62 -15.80
N ASN A 87 20.97 -15.06 -14.59
CA ASN A 87 20.07 -15.47 -13.49
C ASN A 87 19.17 -14.30 -13.11
N PRO A 88 18.06 -14.06 -13.84
CA PRO A 88 17.14 -13.01 -13.49
C PRO A 88 16.51 -13.28 -12.13
N GLY A 89 16.46 -12.24 -11.31
CA GLY A 89 15.72 -12.21 -10.05
C GLY A 89 14.72 -11.06 -10.11
N PHE A 90 13.69 -11.12 -9.29
CA PHE A 90 12.61 -10.14 -9.30
C PHE A 90 12.35 -9.60 -7.90
N ILE A 91 12.11 -8.31 -7.80
CA ILE A 91 11.67 -7.64 -6.57
C ILE A 91 10.34 -6.97 -6.85
N ALA A 92 9.32 -7.34 -6.06
CA ALA A 92 7.98 -6.77 -6.18
C ALA A 92 7.83 -5.53 -5.29
N ILE A 93 7.14 -4.51 -5.80
CA ILE A 93 6.83 -3.29 -5.06
C ILE A 93 5.33 -3.02 -5.20
N GLU A 94 4.67 -2.86 -4.07
CA GLU A 94 3.28 -2.45 -3.98
C GLU A 94 3.18 -1.09 -3.32
N LEU A 95 2.36 -0.24 -3.88
CA LEU A 95 2.22 1.15 -3.48
C LEU A 95 0.77 1.45 -3.07
N LYS A 96 0.61 2.18 -1.99
CA LYS A 96 -0.67 2.77 -1.60
C LYS A 96 -0.52 4.25 -1.38
N PHE A 97 -1.50 4.98 -1.87
CA PHE A 97 -1.54 6.43 -1.74
C PHE A 97 -2.88 6.88 -1.17
N LYS A 98 -2.85 7.49 0.00
CA LYS A 98 -4.06 7.93 0.70
C LYS A 98 -3.96 9.39 1.10
N LEU A 99 -4.88 10.20 0.60
CA LEU A 99 -4.89 11.64 0.83
C LEU A 99 -6.04 12.07 1.73
N LYS A 100 -5.72 12.99 2.63
CA LYS A 100 -6.65 13.94 3.20
C LYS A 100 -6.78 15.12 2.24
N GLU A 101 -7.91 15.80 2.29
CA GLU A 101 -8.15 17.02 1.50
C GLU A 101 -6.96 17.98 1.58
N VAL A 102 -6.54 18.46 0.42
CA VAL A 102 -5.52 19.51 0.28
C VAL A 102 -6.15 20.69 -0.43
N ARG A 103 -6.02 21.87 0.19
CA ARG A 103 -6.52 23.13 -0.35
C ARG A 103 -5.36 24.08 -0.61
N LEU A 104 -5.41 24.79 -1.73
CA LEU A 104 -4.50 25.89 -2.00
C LEU A 104 -4.80 27.06 -1.07
N ASN A 105 -3.74 27.63 -0.51
CA ASN A 105 -3.82 28.89 0.21
C ASN A 105 -3.98 30.06 -0.79
N LYS A 106 -4.59 31.15 -0.33
CA LYS A 106 -4.71 32.38 -1.13
C LYS A 106 -3.31 32.89 -1.51
N GLY A 107 -3.14 33.24 -2.77
CA GLY A 107 -1.88 33.77 -3.30
C GLY A 107 -0.86 32.72 -3.74
N VAL A 108 -1.14 31.43 -3.55
CA VAL A 108 -0.28 30.36 -4.08
C VAL A 108 -0.54 30.22 -5.58
N ASN A 109 0.50 30.39 -6.36
CA ASN A 109 0.45 30.28 -7.81
C ASN A 109 0.59 28.82 -8.21
N PHE A 110 -0.54 28.17 -8.48
CA PHE A 110 -0.58 26.78 -8.94
C PHE A 110 -0.78 26.74 -10.45
N THR A 111 0.32 26.53 -11.17
CA THR A 111 0.30 26.42 -12.62
C THR A 111 0.43 24.96 -13.00
N ARG A 112 -0.61 24.39 -13.59
CA ARG A 112 -0.56 23.08 -14.23
C ARG A 112 -0.88 23.28 -15.71
N PHE A 113 -0.12 22.65 -16.58
CA PHE A 113 -0.25 22.83 -18.05
C PHE A 113 0.03 24.23 -18.58
N GLY A 114 0.79 25.06 -17.84
CA GLY A 114 1.11 26.41 -18.26
C GLY A 114 0.01 27.46 -18.01
N GLU A 115 -1.11 27.05 -17.43
CA GLU A 115 -2.22 27.93 -17.10
C GLU A 115 -2.37 28.09 -15.59
N SER A 116 -2.50 29.32 -15.14
CA SER A 116 -2.96 29.61 -13.78
C SER A 116 -4.47 29.43 -13.74
N PRO A 117 -5.04 28.78 -12.71
CA PRO A 117 -6.49 28.71 -12.59
C PRO A 117 -7.05 30.12 -12.55
N SER A 118 -7.70 30.53 -13.63
CA SER A 118 -8.41 31.82 -13.75
C SER A 118 -9.74 31.81 -13.00
N TYR A 119 -9.78 31.15 -11.84
CA TYR A 119 -10.96 31.23 -11.01
C TYR A 119 -10.98 32.59 -10.34
N ASN A 120 -11.92 33.36 -10.78
CA ASN A 120 -12.34 34.56 -10.09
C ASN A 120 -12.82 34.14 -8.70
N THR A 121 -11.91 34.13 -7.73
CA THR A 121 -12.15 33.71 -6.35
C THR A 121 -12.82 34.80 -5.53
N GLU A 122 -13.65 35.61 -6.16
CA GLU A 122 -14.51 36.54 -5.41
C GLU A 122 -15.40 35.69 -4.50
N GLY A 123 -14.96 35.52 -3.28
CA GLY A 123 -15.68 34.88 -2.19
C GLY A 123 -15.26 33.47 -1.78
N LYS A 124 -14.30 32.80 -2.44
CA LYS A 124 -13.78 31.50 -1.96
C LYS A 124 -12.28 31.60 -1.67
N ASP A 125 -11.94 31.61 -0.40
CA ASP A 125 -10.54 31.78 0.05
C ASP A 125 -9.61 30.61 -0.27
N LYS A 126 -10.12 29.44 -0.75
CA LYS A 126 -9.30 28.26 -0.97
C LYS A 126 -9.81 27.39 -2.12
N ILE A 127 -8.90 26.97 -2.98
CA ILE A 127 -9.15 26.00 -4.05
C ILE A 127 -8.82 24.60 -3.53
N THR A 128 -9.74 23.65 -3.64
CA THR A 128 -9.48 22.25 -3.30
C THR A 128 -8.73 21.58 -4.44
N LEU A 129 -7.50 21.14 -4.19
CA LEU A 129 -6.68 20.40 -5.15
C LEU A 129 -7.04 18.91 -5.17
N VAL A 130 -7.24 18.34 -4.01
CA VAL A 130 -7.65 16.95 -3.83
C VAL A 130 -8.69 16.87 -2.72
N THR A 131 -9.68 16.02 -2.94
CA THR A 131 -10.70 15.71 -1.94
C THR A 131 -10.22 14.59 -1.02
N ASN A 132 -10.86 14.47 0.13
CA ASN A 132 -10.56 13.41 1.09
C ASN A 132 -10.83 12.03 0.46
N GLN A 133 -9.80 11.21 0.39
CA GLN A 133 -9.93 9.79 0.03
C GLN A 133 -10.19 9.02 1.32
N SER A 134 -11.45 8.93 1.69
CA SER A 134 -11.91 8.35 2.95
C SER A 134 -11.72 6.84 3.05
N ALA A 135 -12.03 6.31 4.23
CA ALA A 135 -11.94 4.93 4.66
C ALA A 135 -10.51 4.48 5.00
N GLU A 136 -10.00 5.04 6.12
CA GLU A 136 -8.70 4.64 6.67
C GLU A 136 -8.61 3.13 6.93
N ASP A 137 -9.70 2.53 7.41
CA ASP A 137 -9.75 1.10 7.70
C ASP A 137 -9.57 0.27 6.41
N GLU A 138 -10.16 0.72 5.30
CA GLU A 138 -9.99 0.10 3.98
C GLU A 138 -8.57 0.26 3.47
N GLY A 139 -8.00 1.44 3.62
CA GLY A 139 -6.62 1.70 3.21
C GLY A 139 -5.62 0.82 3.98
N ARG A 140 -5.88 0.55 5.25
CA ARG A 140 -5.06 -0.37 6.06
C ARG A 140 -5.22 -1.83 5.62
N TYR A 141 -6.45 -2.26 5.34
CA TYR A 141 -6.69 -3.59 4.77
C TYR A 141 -5.97 -3.76 3.44
N ASP A 142 -6.15 -2.83 2.53
CA ASP A 142 -5.55 -2.89 1.20
C ASP A 142 -4.02 -2.95 1.31
N PHE A 143 -3.42 -2.18 2.23
CA PHE A 143 -1.99 -2.26 2.48
C PHE A 143 -1.53 -3.65 2.95
N TRP A 144 -2.21 -4.24 3.93
CA TRP A 144 -1.86 -5.56 4.42
C TRP A 144 -2.19 -6.67 3.41
N LYS A 145 -3.21 -6.48 2.58
CA LYS A 145 -3.46 -7.34 1.41
C LYS A 145 -2.26 -7.33 0.46
N ASP A 146 -1.69 -6.17 0.19
CA ASP A 146 -0.52 -6.06 -0.68
C ASP A 146 0.72 -6.72 -0.06
N VAL A 147 0.93 -6.59 1.25
CA VAL A 147 1.98 -7.36 1.96
C VAL A 147 1.77 -8.85 1.76
N LYS A 148 0.54 -9.37 1.94
CA LYS A 148 0.23 -10.80 1.71
C LYS A 148 0.42 -11.21 0.25
N ARG A 149 0.10 -10.34 -0.69
CA ARG A 149 0.31 -10.62 -2.14
C ARG A 149 1.79 -10.83 -2.45
N ILE A 150 2.67 -9.97 -1.93
CA ILE A 150 4.12 -10.14 -2.08
C ILE A 150 4.60 -11.40 -1.35
N GLU A 151 4.10 -11.67 -0.14
CA GLU A 151 4.42 -12.89 0.60
C GLU A 151 4.08 -14.15 -0.21
N LEU A 152 2.88 -14.22 -0.79
CA LEU A 152 2.49 -15.32 -1.67
C LEU A 152 3.43 -15.45 -2.88
N LEU A 153 3.82 -14.32 -3.46
CA LEU A 153 4.74 -14.32 -4.58
C LEU A 153 6.10 -14.91 -4.17
N THR A 154 6.65 -14.50 -3.03
CA THR A 154 7.94 -15.03 -2.52
C THR A 154 7.87 -16.50 -2.13
N ASN A 155 6.71 -16.97 -1.63
CA ASN A 155 6.52 -18.36 -1.22
C ASN A 155 6.40 -19.31 -2.41
N HIS A 156 5.85 -18.86 -3.52
CA HIS A 156 5.55 -19.74 -4.66
C HIS A 156 6.53 -19.63 -5.83
N PHE A 157 7.39 -18.59 -5.86
CA PHE A 157 8.29 -18.34 -6.99
C PHE A 157 9.72 -18.10 -6.51
N SER A 158 10.59 -19.07 -6.75
CA SER A 158 11.99 -19.06 -6.29
C SER A 158 12.87 -17.93 -6.88
N LYS A 159 12.42 -17.28 -7.95
CA LYS A 159 13.11 -16.14 -8.55
C LYS A 159 12.75 -14.81 -7.91
N ILE A 160 11.80 -14.80 -7.00
CA ILE A 160 11.42 -13.58 -6.28
C ILE A 160 12.39 -13.39 -5.09
N GLU A 161 13.15 -12.32 -5.17
CA GLU A 161 14.19 -11.98 -4.18
C GLU A 161 13.62 -11.20 -2.99
N GLY A 162 12.31 -11.04 -2.93
CA GLY A 162 11.58 -10.32 -1.90
C GLY A 162 10.74 -9.18 -2.45
N GLY A 163 10.29 -8.30 -1.57
CA GLY A 163 9.52 -7.14 -2.01
C GLY A 163 9.36 -6.06 -0.96
N VAL A 164 8.71 -4.99 -1.36
CA VAL A 164 8.47 -3.79 -0.57
C VAL A 164 7.02 -3.37 -0.71
N ALA A 165 6.30 -3.23 0.39
CA ALA A 165 5.02 -2.56 0.43
C ALA A 165 5.20 -1.16 1.03
N LEU A 166 4.66 -0.14 0.36
CA LEU A 166 4.74 1.27 0.76
C LEU A 166 3.34 1.90 0.81
N LEU A 167 3.05 2.62 1.88
CA LEU A 167 1.88 3.49 1.98
C LEU A 167 2.35 4.92 2.19
N LEU A 168 2.03 5.81 1.26
CA LEU A 168 2.29 7.24 1.36
C LEU A 168 0.98 7.98 1.67
N THR A 169 0.99 8.83 2.72
CA THR A 169 -0.22 9.55 3.15
C THR A 169 0.12 10.90 3.79
N ASN A 170 -0.78 11.87 3.64
CA ASN A 170 -0.75 13.11 4.40
C ASN A 170 -1.71 13.08 5.61
N GLN A 171 -2.29 11.92 5.93
CA GLN A 171 -3.24 11.74 7.03
C GLN A 171 -2.51 11.27 8.29
N LYS A 172 -2.36 12.15 9.26
CA LYS A 172 -1.69 11.86 10.54
C LYS A 172 -2.40 10.78 11.36
N SER A 173 -3.69 10.55 11.13
CA SER A 173 -4.48 9.49 11.76
C SER A 173 -4.00 8.07 11.46
N TYR A 174 -3.29 7.86 10.36
CA TYR A 174 -2.63 6.57 10.11
C TYR A 174 -1.49 6.27 11.09
N ILE A 175 -0.83 7.32 11.60
CA ILE A 175 0.31 7.20 12.54
C ILE A 175 -0.19 7.17 13.98
N SER A 176 -1.17 8.03 14.29
CA SER A 176 -1.65 8.17 15.66
C SER A 176 -2.63 7.06 16.03
N ASN A 177 -2.30 6.32 17.09
CA ASN A 177 -3.14 5.27 17.68
C ASN A 177 -4.35 5.82 18.47
N ASN A 178 -4.73 7.09 18.29
CA ASN A 178 -5.69 7.83 19.09
C ASN A 178 -7.16 7.44 18.87
N SER A 179 -7.45 6.19 18.59
CA SER A 179 -8.83 5.76 18.56
C SER A 179 -9.14 4.81 19.71
N GLU A 180 -9.48 5.37 20.84
CA GLU A 180 -9.85 4.65 22.07
C GLU A 180 -11.01 3.63 21.93
N ASN A 181 -11.70 3.62 20.81
CA ASN A 181 -12.88 2.77 20.59
C ASN A 181 -12.75 1.82 19.39
N LYS A 182 -11.56 1.55 18.89
CA LYS A 182 -11.44 0.85 17.63
C LYS A 182 -10.50 -0.32 17.76
N CYS A 183 -10.81 -1.38 17.04
CA CYS A 183 -9.98 -2.56 16.93
C CYS A 183 -8.54 -2.14 16.61
N THR A 184 -7.76 -1.92 17.65
CA THR A 184 -6.45 -1.25 17.63
C THR A 184 -5.37 -2.08 16.92
N LYS A 185 -5.70 -3.31 16.55
CA LYS A 185 -4.75 -4.30 15.99
C LYS A 185 -4.38 -4.06 14.52
N PHE A 186 -4.99 -3.03 13.89
CA PHE A 186 -4.67 -2.61 12.52
C PHE A 186 -3.71 -1.44 12.41
N ASN A 187 -3.26 -0.97 13.54
CA ASN A 187 -2.34 0.13 13.53
C ASN A 187 -1.13 -0.25 12.69
N LEU A 188 -0.79 0.62 11.75
CA LEU A 188 0.47 0.57 11.04
C LEU A 188 1.57 0.96 12.02
N THR A 189 1.78 0.10 13.02
CA THR A 189 2.75 0.30 14.11
C THR A 189 4.10 -0.27 13.72
N THR A 190 5.13 0.16 14.42
CA THR A 190 6.48 -0.40 14.31
C THR A 190 6.61 -1.78 14.98
N GLU A 191 5.55 -2.24 15.65
CA GLU A 191 5.52 -3.58 16.23
C GLU A 191 5.34 -4.65 15.14
N SER A 192 5.95 -5.80 15.37
CA SER A 192 5.85 -6.96 14.48
C SER A 192 4.40 -7.43 14.31
N LYS A 193 4.00 -7.68 13.10
CA LYS A 193 2.67 -8.19 12.73
C LYS A 193 2.79 -9.58 12.11
N THR A 194 1.94 -10.48 12.57
CA THR A 194 1.83 -11.85 12.06
C THR A 194 0.42 -12.38 12.29
N GLY A 195 0.06 -13.45 11.59
CA GLY A 195 -1.15 -14.22 11.84
C GLY A 195 -2.39 -13.72 11.13
N PHE A 196 -3.54 -14.05 11.67
CA PHE A 196 -4.83 -13.94 10.99
C PHE A 196 -5.39 -12.52 10.95
N LEU A 197 -5.70 -12.08 9.74
CA LEU A 197 -6.35 -10.81 9.44
C LEU A 197 -7.79 -11.06 9.02
N HIS A 198 -8.75 -10.47 9.70
CA HIS A 198 -10.15 -10.57 9.31
C HIS A 198 -10.86 -9.22 9.28
N TRP A 199 -11.79 -9.08 8.35
CA TRP A 199 -12.64 -7.91 8.22
C TRP A 199 -13.87 -8.06 9.11
N ASP A 200 -14.06 -7.14 10.10
CA ASP A 200 -15.28 -7.11 10.91
C ASP A 200 -16.36 -6.28 10.22
N TYR A 201 -17.24 -6.96 9.49
CA TYR A 201 -18.35 -6.33 8.79
C TYR A 201 -19.34 -5.60 9.71
N ASN A 202 -19.43 -5.97 10.98
CA ASN A 202 -20.34 -5.29 11.90
C ASN A 202 -19.87 -3.90 12.30
N LYS A 203 -18.56 -3.67 12.24
CA LYS A 203 -17.92 -2.42 12.66
C LYS A 203 -17.18 -1.72 11.51
N SER A 204 -17.28 -2.22 10.27
CA SER A 204 -16.46 -1.76 9.14
C SER A 204 -14.97 -1.71 9.47
N ARG A 205 -14.48 -2.70 10.22
CA ARG A 205 -13.12 -2.73 10.74
C ARG A 205 -12.43 -4.03 10.42
N ILE A 206 -11.16 -3.92 10.25
CA ILE A 206 -10.25 -5.05 10.06
C ILE A 206 -9.60 -5.35 11.41
N CYS A 207 -9.56 -6.61 11.84
CA CYS A 207 -8.83 -7.05 13.03
C CYS A 207 -7.70 -7.99 12.64
N ILE A 208 -6.52 -7.78 13.21
CA ILE A 208 -5.46 -8.79 13.25
C ILE A 208 -5.64 -9.57 14.54
N SER A 209 -5.85 -10.88 14.46
CA SER A 209 -5.88 -11.73 15.64
C SER A 209 -4.72 -12.72 15.58
N GLN A 210 -3.91 -12.72 16.61
CA GLN A 210 -2.95 -13.79 16.85
C GLN A 210 -3.67 -14.99 17.48
N GLY A 211 -4.41 -15.77 16.68
CA GLY A 211 -4.97 -17.04 17.13
C GLY A 211 -6.15 -17.00 18.11
N ASN A 212 -6.21 -16.07 19.04
CA ASN A 212 -7.32 -15.90 19.98
C ASN A 212 -7.78 -14.45 20.05
N CYS A 213 -8.98 -14.19 19.59
CA CYS A 213 -9.63 -12.88 19.62
C CYS A 213 -10.09 -12.52 21.07
N GLY A 214 -9.19 -12.63 22.06
CA GLY A 214 -9.52 -12.38 23.49
C GLY A 214 -9.85 -10.93 23.82
N ASP A 215 -9.38 -9.97 23.00
CA ASP A 215 -9.41 -8.55 23.30
C ASP A 215 -10.24 -7.68 22.35
N CYS A 216 -10.95 -8.26 21.41
CA CYS A 216 -11.91 -7.45 20.68
C CYS A 216 -13.28 -7.52 21.41
N ASP A 217 -14.03 -6.41 21.41
CA ASP A 217 -15.40 -6.33 21.93
C ASP A 217 -16.39 -7.31 21.26
N CYS A 218 -15.88 -8.29 20.55
CA CYS A 218 -16.63 -9.42 19.98
C CYS A 218 -17.03 -10.45 21.05
N LYS A 219 -17.15 -10.05 22.30
CA LYS A 219 -17.32 -10.91 23.49
C LYS A 219 -18.51 -11.88 23.48
N LYS A 220 -19.35 -11.85 22.45
CA LYS A 220 -20.56 -12.71 22.41
C LYS A 220 -20.56 -13.82 21.36
N LYS A 221 -19.62 -13.80 20.39
CA LYS A 221 -19.39 -14.90 19.43
C LYS A 221 -17.96 -14.79 18.87
N PRO A 222 -17.25 -15.92 18.67
CA PRO A 222 -15.97 -15.92 18.00
C PRO A 222 -16.04 -15.17 16.67
N CYS A 223 -15.11 -14.26 16.42
CA CYS A 223 -15.10 -13.43 15.19
C CYS A 223 -15.21 -14.28 13.90
N GLY A 224 -14.58 -15.44 13.90
CA GLY A 224 -14.64 -16.37 12.77
C GLY A 224 -16.02 -16.93 12.47
N GLU A 225 -16.89 -17.16 13.48
CA GLU A 225 -18.25 -17.66 13.26
C GLU A 225 -19.17 -16.59 12.70
N LYS A 226 -19.09 -15.37 13.22
CA LYS A 226 -19.89 -14.24 12.68
C LYS A 226 -19.52 -13.90 11.25
N VAL A 227 -18.25 -14.00 10.90
CA VAL A 227 -17.78 -13.81 9.53
C VAL A 227 -18.26 -14.96 8.65
N LYS A 228 -18.18 -16.20 9.11
CA LYS A 228 -18.71 -17.38 8.40
C LYS A 228 -20.22 -17.29 8.19
N GLU A 229 -21.01 -16.95 9.23
CA GLU A 229 -22.45 -16.77 9.11
C GLU A 229 -22.83 -15.66 8.11
N LYS A 230 -22.09 -14.57 8.09
CA LYS A 230 -22.32 -13.48 7.13
C LYS A 230 -21.84 -13.83 5.73
N LEU A 231 -20.68 -14.44 5.59
CA LEU A 231 -20.19 -14.93 4.30
C LEU A 231 -21.18 -15.96 3.72
N ALA A 232 -21.64 -16.93 4.51
CA ALA A 232 -22.64 -17.91 4.10
C ALA A 232 -23.98 -17.25 3.70
N LYS A 233 -24.40 -16.19 4.40
CA LYS A 233 -25.61 -15.43 4.05
C LYS A 233 -25.45 -14.62 2.75
N TYR A 234 -24.22 -14.27 2.40
CA TYR A 234 -23.92 -13.47 1.21
C TYR A 234 -23.39 -14.31 0.02
N GLU A 235 -23.05 -15.58 0.22
CA GLU A 235 -22.61 -16.49 -0.86
C GLU A 235 -23.67 -16.69 -1.95
N GLY A 236 -24.96 -16.43 -1.66
CA GLY A 236 -26.05 -16.55 -2.62
C GLY A 236 -26.44 -15.26 -3.37
N ASP A 237 -26.05 -14.09 -2.90
CA ASP A 237 -26.68 -12.83 -3.34
C ASP A 237 -25.68 -11.71 -3.69
N TRP A 238 -24.49 -12.08 -4.14
CA TRP A 238 -23.48 -11.10 -4.54
C TRP A 238 -23.78 -10.48 -5.91
N GLY A 239 -24.88 -9.73 -5.97
CA GLY A 239 -25.16 -8.85 -7.08
C GLY A 239 -24.03 -7.85 -7.31
N SER A 240 -23.91 -7.39 -8.54
CA SER A 240 -22.81 -6.57 -9.09
C SER A 240 -22.46 -5.30 -8.29
N GLU A 241 -23.32 -4.81 -7.42
CA GLU A 241 -23.10 -3.59 -6.65
C GLU A 241 -22.17 -3.75 -5.43
N TRP A 242 -21.93 -4.97 -4.96
CA TRP A 242 -21.16 -5.26 -3.75
C TRP A 242 -19.74 -5.78 -4.00
N ASN A 243 -19.29 -5.87 -5.24
CA ASN A 243 -17.99 -6.44 -5.61
C ASN A 243 -16.78 -5.70 -4.99
N HIS A 244 -16.90 -4.41 -4.75
CA HIS A 244 -15.82 -3.63 -4.12
C HIS A 244 -15.71 -3.82 -2.61
N TRP A 245 -16.69 -4.49 -1.98
CA TRP A 245 -16.70 -4.79 -0.54
C TRP A 245 -16.14 -6.17 -0.20
N LYS A 246 -15.72 -6.95 -1.19
CA LYS A 246 -15.10 -8.26 -0.94
C LYS A 246 -13.73 -8.08 -0.31
N ARG A 247 -13.70 -8.17 1.02
CA ARG A 247 -12.46 -8.19 1.80
C ARG A 247 -12.32 -9.52 2.53
N PRO A 248 -11.87 -10.56 1.82
CA PRO A 248 -11.70 -11.88 2.43
C PRO A 248 -10.63 -11.83 3.52
N ASN A 249 -10.83 -12.64 4.53
CA ASN A 249 -9.83 -12.86 5.56
C ASN A 249 -8.60 -13.56 4.98
N PHE A 250 -7.43 -13.25 5.54
CA PHE A 250 -6.19 -13.92 5.19
C PHE A 250 -5.25 -13.99 6.41
N SER A 251 -4.25 -14.83 6.35
CA SER A 251 -3.17 -14.90 7.34
C SER A 251 -1.87 -14.47 6.72
N LEU A 252 -1.08 -13.73 7.49
CA LEU A 252 0.32 -13.55 7.22
C LEU A 252 1.07 -14.77 7.75
N ASP A 253 1.87 -15.42 6.93
CA ASP A 253 2.66 -16.60 7.31
C ASP A 253 3.97 -16.15 7.98
N GLY A 254 4.52 -15.04 7.53
CA GLY A 254 5.69 -14.40 8.11
C GLY A 254 5.36 -13.44 9.26
N THR A 255 6.42 -12.94 9.87
CA THR A 255 6.38 -11.84 10.84
C THR A 255 6.99 -10.61 10.22
N TYR A 256 6.24 -9.52 10.15
CA TYR A 256 6.64 -8.31 9.44
C TYR A 256 6.69 -7.12 10.38
N GLU A 257 7.79 -6.38 10.30
CA GLU A 257 7.97 -5.13 11.01
C GLU A 257 7.75 -3.97 10.06
N GLY A 258 6.91 -3.04 10.50
CA GLY A 258 6.65 -1.82 9.76
C GLY A 258 7.54 -0.69 10.23
N LYS A 259 7.87 0.22 9.32
CA LYS A 259 8.67 1.41 9.63
C LYS A 259 7.99 2.65 9.09
N TRP A 260 7.80 3.65 9.96
CA TRP A 260 7.36 4.98 9.58
C TRP A 260 8.54 5.88 9.19
N TYR A 261 8.35 6.62 8.13
CA TYR A 261 9.23 7.70 7.70
C TYR A 261 8.43 8.98 7.70
N GLU A 262 8.91 9.91 8.48
CA GLU A 262 8.36 11.26 8.59
C GLU A 262 9.20 12.25 7.78
N ASP A 263 8.83 13.51 7.80
CA ASP A 263 9.55 14.61 7.13
C ASP A 263 9.61 14.53 5.59
N ILE A 264 8.64 13.86 4.98
CA ILE A 264 8.45 13.94 3.53
C ILE A 264 7.63 15.18 3.24
N LYS A 265 8.23 16.16 2.56
CA LYS A 265 7.64 17.46 2.29
C LYS A 265 7.45 17.64 0.80
N LEU A 266 6.21 17.51 0.32
CA LEU A 266 5.92 17.70 -1.09
C LEU A 266 5.48 19.13 -1.36
N LYS A 267 6.17 19.78 -2.30
CA LYS A 267 5.87 21.16 -2.73
C LYS A 267 4.69 21.15 -3.67
N VAL A 268 3.66 21.92 -3.35
CA VAL A 268 2.44 22.02 -4.15
C VAL A 268 2.65 22.88 -5.38
N ASP A 269 3.44 23.93 -5.25
CA ASP A 269 3.77 24.89 -6.30
C ASP A 269 5.28 24.88 -6.63
N GLN A 270 5.64 25.46 -7.76
CA GLN A 270 7.03 25.50 -8.20
C GLN A 270 7.92 26.36 -7.28
N GLU A 271 7.36 27.38 -6.66
CA GLU A 271 8.07 28.28 -5.76
C GLU A 271 8.22 27.71 -4.35
N GLY A 272 7.49 26.64 -4.02
CA GLY A 272 7.51 25.99 -2.70
C GLY A 272 6.83 26.83 -1.61
N CYS A 273 5.95 27.76 -2.00
CA CYS A 273 5.20 28.61 -1.07
C CYS A 273 4.20 27.80 -0.22
N GLN A 274 3.74 26.68 -0.75
CA GLN A 274 2.92 25.73 0.01
C GLN A 274 3.53 24.33 -0.01
N VAL A 275 3.69 23.77 1.18
CA VAL A 275 4.24 22.44 1.41
C VAL A 275 3.21 21.60 2.14
N VAL A 276 3.05 20.37 1.73
CA VAL A 276 2.22 19.36 2.40
C VAL A 276 3.13 18.30 3.00
N ASN A 277 2.96 18.05 4.30
CA ASN A 277 3.69 17.00 4.99
C ASN A 277 3.07 15.64 4.68
N PHE A 278 3.91 14.70 4.34
CA PHE A 278 3.56 13.31 4.10
C PHE A 278 4.30 12.40 5.07
N TYR A 279 3.74 11.23 5.23
CA TYR A 279 4.26 10.13 6.03
C TYR A 279 4.27 8.90 5.15
N CYS A 280 5.34 8.13 5.21
CA CYS A 280 5.43 6.87 4.51
C CYS A 280 5.58 5.71 5.50
N TYR A 281 4.74 4.70 5.36
CA TYR A 281 4.86 3.44 6.08
C TYR A 281 5.37 2.37 5.14
N SER A 282 6.34 1.59 5.57
CA SER A 282 6.89 0.51 4.75
C SER A 282 6.98 -0.81 5.50
N VAL A 283 6.82 -1.89 4.76
CA VAL A 283 7.08 -3.27 5.19
C VAL A 283 8.01 -3.91 4.17
N LEU A 284 9.03 -4.61 4.66
CA LEU A 284 9.91 -5.45 3.84
C LEU A 284 9.46 -6.91 3.91
N ILE A 285 9.37 -7.54 2.77
CA ILE A 285 9.06 -8.94 2.63
C ILE A 285 10.30 -9.66 2.11
N PRO A 286 10.99 -10.47 2.95
CA PRO A 286 12.19 -11.20 2.53
C PRO A 286 11.86 -12.30 1.54
N SER A 287 12.85 -12.78 0.81
CA SER A 287 12.72 -14.01 0.03
C SER A 287 12.59 -15.21 0.98
N TYR A 288 11.80 -16.19 0.59
CA TYR A 288 11.60 -17.41 1.40
C TYR A 288 12.86 -18.26 1.52
N SER A 289 13.80 -18.14 0.59
CA SER A 289 15.05 -18.93 0.56
C SER A 289 16.03 -18.67 1.72
N ASN A 290 15.78 -17.65 2.54
CA ASN A 290 16.67 -17.29 3.66
C ASN A 290 16.24 -17.88 5.01
N ASN A 291 15.16 -18.66 5.07
CA ASN A 291 14.62 -19.24 6.31
C ASN A 291 14.71 -20.78 6.37
N ALA A 292 15.51 -21.42 5.50
CA ALA A 292 15.72 -22.86 5.50
C ALA A 292 17.10 -23.24 6.07
#